data_5f3298ce9eb2ddf4d5847a09a88e54ba
#
_entry.id   5f3298ce9eb2ddf4d5847a09a88e54ba
#
_cell.length_a   1.000
_cell.length_b   1.000
_cell.length_c   1.000
_cell.angle_alpha   90.00
_cell.angle_beta   90.00
_cell.angle_gamma   90.00
#
_symmetry.space_group_name_H-M   'P 1'
#
loop_
_entity.id
_entity.type
_entity.pdbx_description
1 polymer ?
#
loop_
_entity_poly.entity_id
_entity_poly.type
_entity_poly.pdbx_seq_one_letter_code
_entity_poly.pdbx_strand_id
1 'polypeptide(L)'
;MKVLITGGTGTVGKAFIENYYDKYEFINISRDGNSISKLERFYPNVTTYVGNIEDKGFLLRVFKEVKPDVVVHAAAMKHIDLMELNPVTGCHINVMGSLNVVEASIINDVPYTIGISTDKACLAESVYGAS
;
A
#
# COMPACT_ATOMS: atom_id res chain seq x y z
N MET A 1 -11.62 7.56 -13.08
CA MET A 1 -10.41 7.85 -12.28
C MET A 1 -9.86 6.54 -11.78
N LYS A 2 -8.57 6.28 -12.01
CA LYS A 2 -7.85 5.09 -11.56
C LYS A 2 -7.19 5.34 -10.22
N VAL A 3 -7.53 4.53 -9.24
CA VAL A 3 -6.97 4.59 -7.89
C VAL A 3 -6.11 3.35 -7.65
N LEU A 4 -4.81 3.54 -7.53
CA LEU A 4 -3.90 2.46 -7.13
C LEU A 4 -3.78 2.48 -5.60
N ILE A 5 -4.05 1.35 -4.99
CA ILE A 5 -3.96 1.21 -3.53
C ILE A 5 -2.93 0.15 -3.15
N THR A 6 -1.97 0.49 -2.32
CA THR A 6 -1.08 -0.50 -1.72
C THR A 6 -1.67 -0.94 -0.39
N GLY A 7 -1.73 -2.24 -0.16
CA GLY A 7 -2.36 -2.79 1.05
C GLY A 7 -3.90 -2.76 1.02
N GLY A 8 -4.51 -2.87 -0.15
CA GLY A 8 -5.97 -2.91 -0.33
C GLY A 8 -6.66 -4.08 0.38
N THR A 9 -5.92 -5.11 0.77
CA THR A 9 -6.43 -6.23 1.57
C THR A 9 -6.44 -5.96 3.08
N GLY A 10 -5.78 -4.88 3.53
CA GLY A 10 -5.77 -4.44 4.93
C GLY A 10 -7.07 -3.71 5.32
N THR A 11 -7.24 -3.42 6.62
CA THR A 11 -8.45 -2.80 7.15
C THR A 11 -8.80 -1.48 6.46
N VAL A 12 -7.83 -0.55 6.38
CA VAL A 12 -8.05 0.77 5.76
C VAL A 12 -8.26 0.65 4.26
N GLY A 13 -7.39 -0.12 3.58
CA GLY A 13 -7.47 -0.29 2.14
C GLY A 13 -8.79 -0.94 1.71
N LYS A 14 -9.22 -1.98 2.43
CA LYS A 14 -10.50 -2.65 2.16
C LYS A 14 -11.68 -1.70 2.37
N ALA A 15 -11.71 -0.96 3.47
CA ALA A 15 -12.78 0.00 3.74
C ALA A 15 -12.83 1.11 2.67
N PHE A 16 -11.66 1.54 2.16
CA PHE A 16 -11.61 2.52 1.09
C PHE A 16 -12.19 1.94 -0.22
N ILE A 17 -11.80 0.73 -0.61
CA ILE A 17 -12.36 0.05 -1.78
C ILE A 17 -13.88 -0.12 -1.63
N GLU A 18 -14.35 -0.64 -0.50
CA GLU A 18 -15.77 -0.88 -0.23
C GLU A 18 -16.63 0.38 -0.37
N ASN A 19 -16.17 1.52 0.16
CA ASN A 19 -16.94 2.77 0.11
C ASN A 19 -16.96 3.45 -1.27
N TYR A 20 -16.01 3.13 -2.15
CA TYR A 20 -15.84 3.83 -3.42
C TYR A 20 -15.81 2.89 -4.64
N TYR A 21 -16.11 1.61 -4.45
CA TYR A 21 -16.03 0.56 -5.47
C TYR A 21 -16.76 0.91 -6.78
N ASP A 22 -17.96 1.47 -6.67
CA ASP A 22 -18.77 1.84 -7.83
C ASP A 22 -18.38 3.19 -8.46
N LYS A 23 -17.46 3.94 -7.83
CA LYS A 23 -17.08 5.29 -8.26
C LYS A 23 -15.76 5.32 -9.02
N TYR A 24 -14.83 4.41 -8.69
CA TYR A 24 -13.48 4.43 -9.21
C TYR A 24 -13.04 3.06 -9.71
N GLU A 25 -12.12 3.08 -10.67
CA GLU A 25 -11.39 1.88 -11.09
C GLU A 25 -10.26 1.62 -10.10
N PHE A 26 -10.32 0.49 -9.40
CA PHE A 26 -9.33 0.15 -8.38
C PHE A 26 -8.28 -0.82 -8.88
N ILE A 27 -7.04 -0.47 -8.58
CA ILE A 27 -5.87 -1.33 -8.72
C ILE A 27 -5.29 -1.57 -7.33
N ASN A 28 -5.13 -2.82 -6.94
CA ASN A 28 -4.58 -3.21 -5.66
C ASN A 28 -3.17 -3.79 -5.81
N ILE A 29 -2.25 -3.41 -4.94
CA ILE A 29 -0.97 -4.09 -4.74
C ILE A 29 -0.98 -4.69 -3.34
N SER A 30 -0.87 -6.01 -3.26
CA SER A 30 -0.83 -6.75 -1.99
C SER A 30 0.05 -8.00 -2.12
N ARG A 31 0.48 -8.56 -0.97
CA ARG A 31 1.42 -9.70 -0.93
C ARG A 31 0.73 -11.04 -0.70
N ASP A 32 -0.28 -11.05 0.14
CA ASP A 32 -0.89 -12.30 0.64
C ASP A 32 -2.01 -12.78 -0.28
N GLY A 33 -1.76 -13.91 -0.93
CA GLY A 33 -2.71 -14.51 -1.88
C GLY A 33 -4.06 -14.87 -1.28
N ASN A 34 -4.11 -15.29 0.00
CA ASN A 34 -5.37 -15.63 0.66
C ASN A 34 -6.26 -14.39 0.86
N SER A 35 -5.66 -13.30 1.29
CA SER A 35 -6.35 -12.02 1.47
C SER A 35 -6.77 -11.42 0.12
N ILE A 36 -5.95 -11.57 -0.92
CA ILE A 36 -6.27 -11.17 -2.30
C ILE A 36 -7.48 -11.94 -2.81
N SER A 37 -7.47 -13.28 -2.71
CA SER A 37 -8.59 -14.10 -3.16
C SER A 37 -9.91 -13.76 -2.44
N LYS A 38 -9.85 -13.37 -1.16
CA LYS A 38 -11.03 -12.87 -0.44
C LYS A 38 -11.49 -11.52 -1.00
N LEU A 39 -10.55 -10.59 -1.26
CA LEU A 39 -10.89 -9.28 -1.83
C LEU A 39 -11.58 -9.43 -3.19
N GLU A 40 -11.00 -10.22 -4.09
CA GLU A 40 -11.53 -10.45 -5.46
C GLU A 40 -12.91 -11.11 -5.46
N ARG A 41 -13.20 -11.95 -4.48
CA ARG A 41 -14.52 -12.57 -4.33
C ARG A 41 -15.62 -11.54 -4.08
N PHE A 42 -15.33 -10.49 -3.30
CA PHE A 42 -16.29 -9.43 -2.97
C PHE A 42 -16.25 -8.27 -3.97
N TYR A 43 -15.10 -8.04 -4.58
CA TYR A 43 -14.84 -6.90 -5.48
C TYR A 43 -14.16 -7.38 -6.78
N PRO A 44 -14.91 -8.09 -7.66
CA PRO A 44 -14.33 -8.77 -8.84
C PRO A 44 -13.73 -7.80 -9.88
N ASN A 45 -14.10 -6.52 -9.86
CA ASN A 45 -13.56 -5.52 -10.79
C ASN A 45 -12.29 -4.83 -10.26
N VAL A 46 -11.78 -5.22 -9.07
CA VAL A 46 -10.48 -4.75 -8.58
C VAL A 46 -9.37 -5.55 -9.25
N THR A 47 -8.53 -4.88 -10.02
CA THR A 47 -7.34 -5.52 -10.60
C THR A 47 -6.26 -5.62 -9.54
N THR A 48 -5.77 -6.83 -9.24
CA THR A 48 -4.72 -7.03 -8.24
C THR A 48 -3.39 -7.44 -8.86
N TYR A 49 -2.34 -6.71 -8.49
CA TYR A 49 -0.94 -7.08 -8.70
C TYR A 49 -0.38 -7.67 -7.42
N VAL A 50 0.12 -8.91 -7.50
CA VAL A 50 0.76 -9.58 -6.36
C VAL A 50 2.22 -9.15 -6.31
N GLY A 51 2.61 -8.48 -5.23
CA GLY A 51 3.98 -8.00 -5.07
C GLY A 51 4.22 -7.24 -3.78
N ASN A 52 5.49 -6.87 -3.57
CA ASN A 52 5.96 -6.21 -2.38
C ASN A 52 6.36 -4.76 -2.68
N ILE A 53 6.01 -3.82 -1.79
CA ILE A 53 6.42 -2.42 -1.90
C ILE A 53 7.93 -2.20 -1.74
N GLU A 54 8.64 -3.17 -1.18
CA GLU A 54 10.11 -3.15 -1.10
C GLU A 54 10.78 -3.36 -2.47
N ASP A 55 10.05 -3.97 -3.43
CA ASP A 55 10.53 -4.16 -4.82
C ASP A 55 10.22 -2.92 -5.66
N LYS A 56 11.21 -2.02 -5.73
CA LYS A 56 11.12 -0.79 -6.52
C LYS A 56 10.90 -1.06 -8.01
N GLY A 57 11.56 -2.08 -8.56
CA GLY A 57 11.42 -2.43 -9.98
C GLY A 57 10.00 -2.89 -10.32
N PHE A 58 9.41 -3.70 -9.45
CA PHE A 58 8.02 -4.11 -9.55
C PHE A 58 7.07 -2.90 -9.53
N LEU A 59 7.24 -1.98 -8.57
CA LEU A 59 6.40 -0.78 -8.47
C LEU A 59 6.52 0.10 -9.72
N LEU A 60 7.73 0.40 -10.18
CA LEU A 60 7.95 1.21 -11.39
C LEU A 60 7.25 0.61 -12.60
N ARG A 61 7.31 -0.72 -12.78
CA ARG A 61 6.62 -1.42 -13.87
C ARG A 61 5.11 -1.27 -13.77
N VAL A 62 4.53 -1.55 -12.58
CA VAL A 62 3.08 -1.48 -12.37
C VAL A 62 2.56 -0.06 -12.56
N PHE A 63 3.23 0.93 -11.99
CA PHE A 63 2.83 2.34 -12.13
C PHE A 63 2.86 2.82 -13.58
N LYS A 64 3.89 2.43 -14.33
CA LYS A 64 4.02 2.75 -15.77
C LYS A 64 2.90 2.11 -16.60
N GLU A 65 2.52 0.88 -16.29
CA GLU A 65 1.46 0.14 -16.97
C GLU A 65 0.08 0.70 -16.65
N VAL A 66 -0.19 0.93 -15.37
CA VAL A 66 -1.50 1.34 -14.85
C VAL A 66 -1.78 2.82 -15.09
N LYS A 67 -0.77 3.69 -14.92
CA LYS A 67 -0.88 5.16 -14.95
C LYS A 67 -1.99 5.65 -14.03
N PRO A 68 -1.85 5.47 -12.70
CA PRO A 68 -2.90 5.84 -11.76
C PRO A 68 -3.06 7.36 -11.68
N ASP A 69 -4.30 7.82 -11.50
CA ASP A 69 -4.60 9.23 -11.21
C ASP A 69 -4.34 9.56 -9.73
N VAL A 70 -4.55 8.57 -8.86
CA VAL A 70 -4.36 8.68 -7.41
C VAL A 70 -3.70 7.42 -6.88
N VAL A 71 -2.74 7.59 -5.99
CA VAL A 71 -2.16 6.50 -5.18
C VAL A 71 -2.58 6.65 -3.73
N VAL A 72 -3.11 5.59 -3.13
CA VAL A 72 -3.39 5.48 -1.69
C VAL A 72 -2.44 4.45 -1.09
N HIS A 73 -1.46 4.92 -0.33
CA HIS A 73 -0.47 4.04 0.29
C HIS A 73 -0.92 3.67 1.71
N ALA A 74 -1.47 2.46 1.86
CA ALA A 74 -1.94 1.91 3.13
C ALA A 74 -1.21 0.61 3.53
N ALA A 75 -0.21 0.19 2.75
CA ALA A 75 0.62 -0.96 3.08
C ALA A 75 1.63 -0.59 4.16
N ALA A 76 1.64 -1.33 5.26
CA ALA A 76 2.62 -1.19 6.34
C ALA A 76 2.74 -2.49 7.13
N MET A 77 3.86 -2.66 7.82
CA MET A 77 3.99 -3.61 8.92
C MET A 77 3.56 -2.88 10.21
N LYS A 78 2.51 -3.37 10.87
CA LYS A 78 1.84 -2.68 11.98
C LYS A 78 1.84 -3.44 13.32
N HIS A 79 2.42 -4.63 13.35
CA HIS A 79 2.47 -5.46 14.56
C HIS A 79 3.68 -5.07 15.39
N ILE A 80 3.45 -4.33 16.48
CA ILE A 80 4.51 -3.75 17.33
C ILE A 80 5.48 -4.82 17.80
N ASP A 81 4.98 -5.91 18.41
CA ASP A 81 5.84 -6.98 18.94
C ASP A 81 6.73 -7.61 17.85
N LEU A 82 6.18 -7.81 16.65
CA LEU A 82 6.97 -8.35 15.53
C LEU A 82 8.01 -7.35 15.03
N MET A 83 7.72 -6.05 15.08
CA MET A 83 8.67 -5.02 14.66
C MET A 83 9.79 -4.83 15.67
N GLU A 84 9.51 -4.93 16.97
CA GLU A 84 10.55 -4.90 18.01
C GLU A 84 11.52 -6.09 17.89
N LEU A 85 11.02 -7.26 17.51
CA LEU A 85 11.85 -8.44 17.23
C LEU A 85 12.56 -8.38 15.87
N ASN A 86 12.03 -7.62 14.92
CA ASN A 86 12.52 -7.55 13.53
C ASN A 86 12.62 -6.10 13.05
N PRO A 87 13.39 -5.22 13.73
CA PRO A 87 13.38 -3.78 13.45
C PRO A 87 13.84 -3.44 12.03
N VAL A 88 14.85 -4.14 11.52
CA VAL A 88 15.35 -3.93 10.15
C VAL A 88 14.28 -4.23 9.12
N THR A 89 13.56 -5.34 9.26
CA THR A 89 12.46 -5.71 8.35
C THR A 89 11.33 -4.68 8.43
N GLY A 90 10.97 -4.23 9.64
CA GLY A 90 9.97 -3.19 9.84
C GLY A 90 10.33 -1.88 9.13
N CYS A 91 11.56 -1.41 9.31
CA CYS A 91 12.06 -0.21 8.64
C CYS A 91 12.13 -0.39 7.11
N HIS A 92 12.56 -1.54 6.61
CA HIS A 92 12.54 -1.79 5.17
C HIS A 92 11.14 -1.71 4.57
N ILE A 93 10.14 -2.28 5.23
CA ILE A 93 8.76 -2.21 4.76
C ILE A 93 8.21 -0.79 4.89
N ASN A 94 8.27 -0.19 6.08
CA ASN A 94 7.57 1.06 6.35
C ASN A 94 8.31 2.29 5.81
N VAL A 95 9.63 2.33 5.90
CA VAL A 95 10.42 3.48 5.41
C VAL A 95 10.79 3.31 3.95
N MET A 96 11.54 2.23 3.61
CA MET A 96 12.02 2.06 2.25
C MET A 96 10.89 1.70 1.29
N GLY A 97 9.92 0.89 1.72
CA GLY A 97 8.74 0.58 0.92
C GLY A 97 7.90 1.83 0.62
N SER A 98 7.70 2.70 1.60
CA SER A 98 6.99 3.98 1.41
C SER A 98 7.77 4.92 0.48
N LEU A 99 9.10 5.00 0.63
CA LEU A 99 9.96 5.76 -0.28
C LEU A 99 9.82 5.24 -1.72
N ASN A 100 9.86 3.94 -1.92
CA ASN A 100 9.68 3.34 -3.26
C ASN A 100 8.34 3.71 -3.89
N VAL A 101 7.25 3.74 -3.11
CA VAL A 101 5.93 4.16 -3.60
C VAL A 101 5.92 5.63 -4.01
N VAL A 102 6.52 6.50 -3.19
CA VAL A 102 6.64 7.94 -3.50
C VAL A 102 7.48 8.16 -4.76
N GLU A 103 8.64 7.50 -4.87
CA GLU A 103 9.51 7.61 -6.05
C GLU A 103 8.83 7.07 -7.31
N ALA A 104 8.10 5.94 -7.21
CA ALA A 104 7.33 5.41 -8.34
C ALA A 104 6.23 6.38 -8.78
N SER A 105 5.60 7.06 -7.83
CA SER A 105 4.60 8.10 -8.12
C SER A 105 5.23 9.29 -8.85
N ILE A 106 6.36 9.79 -8.36
CA ILE A 106 7.06 10.94 -8.98
C ILE A 106 7.53 10.60 -10.40
N ILE A 107 8.17 9.43 -10.58
CA ILE A 107 8.73 9.01 -11.86
C ILE A 107 7.64 8.80 -12.92
N ASN A 108 6.42 8.44 -12.50
CA ASN A 108 5.29 8.21 -13.41
C ASN A 108 4.29 9.37 -13.42
N ASP A 109 4.67 10.55 -12.92
CA ASP A 109 3.86 11.78 -12.93
C ASP A 109 2.46 11.59 -12.32
N VAL A 110 2.36 10.81 -11.23
CA VAL A 110 1.08 10.60 -10.53
C VAL A 110 0.64 11.91 -9.86
N PRO A 111 -0.56 12.43 -10.17
CA PRO A 111 -1.00 13.74 -9.67
C PRO A 111 -1.15 13.80 -8.15
N TYR A 112 -1.63 12.71 -7.53
CA TYR A 112 -1.90 12.68 -6.09
C TYR A 112 -1.43 11.38 -5.47
N THR A 113 -0.63 11.50 -4.40
CA THR A 113 -0.21 10.35 -3.57
C THR A 113 -0.56 10.65 -2.11
N ILE A 114 -1.35 9.77 -1.51
CA ILE A 114 -1.85 9.88 -0.14
C ILE A 114 -1.24 8.75 0.68
N GLY A 115 -0.45 9.08 1.69
CA GLY A 115 0.08 8.13 2.67
C GLY A 115 -0.80 8.05 3.91
N ILE A 116 -1.07 6.85 4.38
CA ILE A 116 -1.79 6.63 5.64
C ILE A 116 -0.77 6.57 6.78
N SER A 117 -0.89 7.49 7.73
CA SER A 117 -0.08 7.55 8.94
C SER A 117 -0.81 6.93 10.14
N THR A 118 -0.18 6.93 11.30
CA THR A 118 -0.69 6.36 12.55
C THR A 118 -0.52 7.34 13.71
N ASP A 119 -1.39 7.22 14.72
CA ASP A 119 -1.25 7.92 16.01
C ASP A 119 0.02 7.50 16.77
N LYS A 120 0.55 6.32 16.50
CA LYS A 120 1.79 5.81 17.12
C LYS A 120 3.03 6.59 16.70
N ALA A 121 2.97 7.38 15.63
CA ALA A 121 4.03 8.30 15.21
C ALA A 121 4.15 9.52 16.15
N CYS A 122 3.12 9.81 16.94
CA CYS A 122 3.15 10.86 17.94
C CYS A 122 3.89 10.37 19.18
N LEU A 123 5.06 10.99 19.53
CA LEU A 123 5.92 10.58 20.63
C LEU A 123 6.29 9.09 20.53
N ALA A 124 6.94 8.73 19.44
CA ALA A 124 7.26 7.35 19.10
C ALA A 124 8.08 6.65 20.20
N GLU A 125 7.52 5.62 20.80
CA GLU A 125 8.15 4.77 21.84
C GLU A 125 8.51 3.37 21.32
N SER A 126 8.27 3.09 20.03
CA SER A 126 8.48 1.80 19.38
C SER A 126 9.07 1.97 17.98
N VAL A 127 9.66 0.89 17.44
CA VAL A 127 10.13 0.85 16.05
C VAL A 127 8.98 1.15 15.09
N TYR A 128 7.78 0.67 15.37
CA TYR A 128 6.60 0.96 14.55
C TYR A 128 6.25 2.46 14.56
N GLY A 129 6.27 3.09 15.72
CA GLY A 129 5.99 4.53 15.83
C GLY A 129 7.04 5.40 15.14
N ALA A 130 8.31 4.95 15.13
CA ALA A 130 9.43 5.68 14.54
C ALA A 130 9.57 5.46 13.03
N SER A 131 8.94 4.43 12.48
CA SER A 131 8.98 4.07 11.06
C SER A 131 7.72 4.52 10.31
#